data_ed8a6df697ede2e6aa5b4b347c9dbfbf
#
_entry.id   ed8a6df697ede2e6aa5b4b347c9dbfbf
#
_cell.length_a   1.000
_cell.length_b   1.000
_cell.length_c   1.000
_cell.angle_alpha   90.00
_cell.angle_beta   90.00
_cell.angle_gamma   90.00
#
_symmetry.space_group_name_H-M   'P 1'
#
loop_
_entity.id
_entity.type
_entity.pdbx_description
1 polymer ?
#
loop_
_entity_poly.entity_id
_entity_poly.type
_entity_poly.pdbx_seq_one_letter_code
_entity_poly.pdbx_strand_id
1 'polypeptide(L)'
;MEEIFALWQRDILRFFRDKARLFGSFAMPFLFLIIFGSGMSGSIRSLLGGADTPSAMASFDYVKFMFPGIIGMVVFTTSIFSALSVVQDREFGYLREILVSPVKRSSIAIGKVLGGTTIAVIQGLLMFVFVPFIGLKINLSIMIKLIPAMFLVAFTLSSIGLLLASSLKTSAGFQMIVQILIFPMLFLSGAFFPITGLPAWMNFLVTINPLTYSVDMFKKIILEADKLDPLLRQAMGLNLTVLGHQVTIFNEALFVLICGIIFITLATIKFSRSN
;
A
#
# COMPACT_ATOMS: atom_id res chain seq x y z
N MET A 1 0.47 6.09 -27.57
CA MET A 1 1.48 5.89 -26.51
C MET A 1 1.98 7.21 -25.96
N GLU A 2 2.18 8.22 -26.80
CA GLU A 2 2.61 9.58 -26.39
C GLU A 2 1.65 10.22 -25.39
N GLU A 3 0.35 10.02 -25.56
CA GLU A 3 -0.68 10.53 -24.67
C GLU A 3 -0.60 10.00 -23.23
N ILE A 4 -0.33 8.69 -23.08
CA ILE A 4 -0.14 8.05 -21.77
C ILE A 4 1.10 8.63 -21.09
N PHE A 5 2.18 8.79 -21.86
CA PHE A 5 3.44 9.35 -21.34
C PHE A 5 3.28 10.80 -20.93
N ALA A 6 2.58 11.63 -21.71
CA ALA A 6 2.34 13.03 -21.39
C ALA A 6 1.54 13.19 -20.07
N LEU A 7 0.49 12.39 -19.87
CA LEU A 7 -0.32 12.41 -18.65
C LEU A 7 0.49 11.92 -17.45
N TRP A 8 1.23 10.84 -17.62
CA TRP A 8 2.14 10.30 -16.60
C TRP A 8 3.19 11.33 -16.18
N GLN A 9 3.88 11.96 -17.14
CA GLN A 9 4.88 13.00 -16.89
C GLN A 9 4.28 14.21 -16.18
N ARG A 10 3.10 14.66 -16.60
CA ARG A 10 2.38 15.78 -15.97
C ARG A 10 2.13 15.51 -14.48
N ASP A 11 1.65 14.33 -14.14
CA ASP A 11 1.31 13.99 -12.76
C ASP A 11 2.56 13.87 -11.88
N ILE A 12 3.66 13.34 -12.41
CA ILE A 12 4.95 13.28 -11.71
C ILE A 12 5.53 14.68 -11.48
N LEU A 13 5.54 15.53 -12.51
CA LEU A 13 6.02 16.89 -12.36
C LEU A 13 5.20 17.70 -11.35
N ARG A 14 3.88 17.53 -11.35
CA ARG A 14 2.98 18.14 -10.38
C ARG A 14 3.31 17.68 -8.95
N PHE A 15 3.58 16.39 -8.76
CA PHE A 15 3.96 15.84 -7.46
C PHE A 15 5.26 16.44 -6.92
N PHE A 16 6.33 16.53 -7.73
CA PHE A 16 7.60 17.08 -7.27
C PHE A 16 7.55 18.60 -7.02
N ARG A 17 6.63 19.31 -7.68
CA ARG A 17 6.42 20.77 -7.45
C ARG A 17 5.63 21.04 -6.16
N ASP A 18 4.84 20.09 -5.69
CA ASP A 18 4.06 20.21 -4.45
C ASP A 18 4.88 19.70 -3.26
N LYS A 19 5.77 20.57 -2.76
CA LYS A 19 6.63 20.24 -1.61
C LYS A 19 5.83 19.93 -0.35
N ALA A 20 4.70 20.60 -0.13
CA ALA A 20 3.86 20.37 1.04
C ALA A 20 3.27 18.94 1.02
N ARG A 21 2.82 18.49 -0.13
CA ARG A 21 2.32 17.12 -0.32
C ARG A 21 3.44 16.09 -0.17
N LEU A 22 4.62 16.37 -0.71
CA LEU A 22 5.78 15.48 -0.63
C LEU A 22 6.21 15.27 0.82
N PHE A 23 6.41 16.33 1.60
CA PHE A 23 6.83 16.22 2.99
C PHE A 23 5.68 15.83 3.94
N GLY A 24 4.47 16.32 3.70
CA GLY A 24 3.29 16.02 4.52
C GLY A 24 2.92 14.54 4.50
N SER A 25 3.16 13.84 3.39
CA SER A 25 2.90 12.41 3.27
C SER A 25 3.79 11.52 4.17
N PHE A 26 4.93 12.05 4.65
CA PHE A 26 5.81 11.35 5.59
C PHE A 26 5.46 11.59 7.06
N ALA A 27 4.75 12.68 7.37
CA ALA A 27 4.49 13.08 8.75
C ALA A 27 3.74 12.00 9.53
N MET A 28 2.65 11.48 8.97
CA MET A 28 1.84 10.44 9.61
C MET A 28 2.60 9.11 9.76
N PRO A 29 3.20 8.52 8.71
CA PRO A 29 4.02 7.33 8.82
C PRO A 29 5.18 7.46 9.82
N PHE A 30 5.83 8.61 9.85
CA PHE A 30 6.91 8.89 10.78
C PHE A 30 6.43 8.95 12.24
N LEU A 31 5.32 9.64 12.49
CA LEU A 31 4.70 9.66 13.82
C LEU A 31 4.28 8.26 14.27
N PHE A 32 3.70 7.46 13.38
CA PHE A 32 3.37 6.07 13.69
C PHE A 32 4.62 5.27 14.07
N LEU A 33 5.71 5.41 13.33
CA LEU A 33 6.95 4.71 13.63
C LEU A 33 7.51 5.09 15.02
N ILE A 34 7.50 6.38 15.36
CA ILE A 34 8.02 6.85 16.65
C ILE A 34 7.09 6.45 17.79
N ILE A 35 5.79 6.78 17.69
CA ILE A 35 4.85 6.60 18.81
C ILE A 35 4.64 5.10 19.09
N PHE A 36 4.29 4.34 18.05
CA PHE A 36 4.05 2.91 18.20
C PHE A 36 5.36 2.11 18.34
N GLY A 37 6.41 2.51 17.64
CA GLY A 37 7.71 1.86 17.75
C GLY A 37 8.28 1.96 19.15
N SER A 38 8.28 3.16 19.77
CA SER A 38 8.78 3.35 21.13
C SER A 38 7.81 2.83 22.19
N GLY A 39 6.52 3.11 22.05
CA GLY A 39 5.50 2.75 23.04
C GLY A 39 5.24 1.25 23.12
N MET A 40 5.04 0.59 21.97
CA MET A 40 4.74 -0.85 21.92
C MET A 40 5.94 -1.74 22.17
N SER A 41 7.16 -1.30 21.83
CA SER A 41 8.38 -2.10 22.07
C SER A 41 8.60 -2.36 23.56
N GLY A 42 8.36 -1.37 24.42
CA GLY A 42 8.42 -1.51 25.88
C GLY A 42 7.37 -2.47 26.42
N SER A 43 6.12 -2.30 26.00
CA SER A 43 4.99 -3.14 26.44
C SER A 43 5.15 -4.60 25.99
N ILE A 44 5.57 -4.83 24.78
CA ILE A 44 5.79 -6.19 24.26
C ILE A 44 6.96 -6.85 24.99
N ARG A 45 8.06 -6.15 25.23
CA ARG A 45 9.17 -6.69 26.02
C ARG A 45 8.77 -7.04 27.45
N SER A 46 7.92 -6.24 28.11
CA SER A 46 7.44 -6.54 29.44
C SER A 46 6.50 -7.76 29.48
N LEU A 47 5.69 -7.94 28.43
CA LEU A 47 4.79 -9.11 28.29
C LEU A 47 5.53 -10.39 27.92
N LEU A 48 6.54 -10.29 27.07
CA LEU A 48 7.32 -11.43 26.58
C LEU A 48 8.59 -11.70 27.41
N GLY A 49 8.96 -10.81 28.31
CA GLY A 49 10.21 -10.86 29.11
C GLY A 49 10.15 -11.74 30.36
N GLY A 50 9.18 -12.67 30.48
CA GLY A 50 9.13 -13.65 31.56
C GLY A 50 10.26 -14.66 31.51
N ALA A 51 10.60 -15.25 32.67
CA ALA A 51 11.71 -16.21 32.82
C ALA A 51 11.61 -17.45 31.91
N ASP A 52 10.41 -17.76 31.42
CA ASP A 52 10.11 -18.93 30.56
C ASP A 52 9.94 -18.57 29.07
N THR A 53 10.30 -17.34 28.66
CA THR A 53 10.10 -16.91 27.27
C THR A 53 11.18 -17.52 26.37
N PRO A 54 10.81 -18.22 25.26
CA PRO A 54 11.76 -18.71 24.29
C PRO A 54 12.68 -17.60 23.78
N SER A 55 13.98 -17.86 23.65
CA SER A 55 14.99 -16.89 23.19
C SER A 55 14.66 -16.27 21.83
N ALA A 56 13.95 -17.01 20.98
CA ALA A 56 13.43 -16.52 19.71
C ALA A 56 12.41 -15.38 19.88
N MET A 57 11.53 -15.44 20.87
CA MET A 57 10.56 -14.39 21.17
C MET A 57 11.20 -13.17 21.84
N ALA A 58 12.26 -13.36 22.62
CA ALA A 58 13.00 -12.25 23.20
C ALA A 58 13.69 -11.37 22.14
N SER A 59 13.93 -11.91 20.94
CA SER A 59 14.49 -11.17 19.80
C SER A 59 13.45 -10.43 18.95
N PHE A 60 12.15 -10.47 19.31
CA PHE A 60 11.10 -9.78 18.58
C PHE A 60 11.26 -8.26 18.68
N ASP A 61 11.49 -7.63 17.54
CA ASP A 61 11.59 -6.18 17.42
C ASP A 61 10.34 -5.65 16.70
N TYR A 62 9.45 -5.00 17.48
CA TYR A 62 8.19 -4.49 16.96
C TYR A 62 8.38 -3.41 15.89
N VAL A 63 9.44 -2.60 15.99
CA VAL A 63 9.73 -1.56 14.98
C VAL A 63 10.06 -2.19 13.64
N LYS A 64 10.89 -3.24 13.66
CA LYS A 64 11.24 -4.00 12.44
C LYS A 64 10.02 -4.69 11.83
N PHE A 65 9.15 -5.26 12.68
CA PHE A 65 7.89 -5.87 12.25
C PHE A 65 6.94 -4.86 11.58
N MET A 66 6.82 -3.66 12.15
CA MET A 66 5.88 -2.64 11.70
C MET A 66 6.36 -1.91 10.45
N PHE A 67 7.67 -1.77 10.24
CA PHE A 67 8.24 -0.97 9.17
C PHE A 67 7.76 -1.36 7.76
N PRO A 68 7.72 -2.64 7.34
CA PRO A 68 7.12 -3.03 6.06
C PRO A 68 5.64 -2.68 5.94
N GLY A 69 4.90 -2.77 7.05
CA GLY A 69 3.50 -2.34 7.11
C GLY A 69 3.32 -0.84 6.90
N ILE A 70 4.24 -0.03 7.44
CA ILE A 70 4.26 1.42 7.21
C ILE A 70 4.56 1.75 5.74
N ILE A 71 5.48 1.03 5.10
CA ILE A 71 5.69 1.17 3.64
C ILE A 71 4.40 0.84 2.90
N GLY A 72 3.71 -0.24 3.28
CA GLY A 72 2.40 -0.60 2.74
C GLY A 72 1.37 0.52 2.91
N MET A 73 1.32 1.15 4.09
CA MET A 73 0.45 2.29 4.38
C MET A 73 0.75 3.49 3.46
N VAL A 74 2.03 3.84 3.27
CA VAL A 74 2.44 4.94 2.38
C VAL A 74 2.04 4.65 0.95
N VAL A 75 2.38 3.46 0.44
CA VAL A 75 2.03 3.04 -0.92
C VAL A 75 0.51 3.04 -1.10
N PHE A 76 -0.25 2.52 -0.14
CA PHE A 76 -1.70 2.46 -0.17
C PHE A 76 -2.33 3.85 -0.24
N THR A 77 -2.00 4.71 0.72
CA THR A 77 -2.58 6.05 0.80
C THR A 77 -2.24 6.89 -0.41
N THR A 78 -0.96 6.88 -0.83
CA THR A 78 -0.52 7.62 -2.01
C THR A 78 -1.18 7.14 -3.29
N SER A 79 -1.27 5.83 -3.49
CA SER A 79 -1.91 5.23 -4.67
C SER A 79 -3.36 5.65 -4.79
N ILE A 80 -4.15 5.54 -3.73
CA ILE A 80 -5.57 5.91 -3.76
C ILE A 80 -5.75 7.41 -3.93
N PHE A 81 -5.02 8.23 -3.15
CA PHE A 81 -5.13 9.68 -3.23
C PHE A 81 -4.57 10.28 -4.55
N SER A 82 -3.76 9.54 -5.31
CA SER A 82 -3.36 9.99 -6.64
C SER A 82 -4.54 10.24 -7.58
N ALA A 83 -5.61 9.46 -7.42
CA ALA A 83 -6.83 9.56 -8.20
C ALA A 83 -7.69 10.80 -7.86
N LEU A 84 -7.41 11.49 -6.74
CA LEU A 84 -8.09 12.75 -6.39
C LEU A 84 -7.95 13.79 -7.50
N SER A 85 -6.82 13.80 -8.22
CA SER A 85 -6.62 14.69 -9.36
C SER A 85 -7.67 14.53 -10.45
N VAL A 86 -8.19 13.31 -10.66
CA VAL A 86 -9.26 13.04 -11.64
C VAL A 86 -10.59 13.67 -11.20
N VAL A 87 -10.89 13.58 -9.90
CA VAL A 87 -12.08 14.19 -9.33
C VAL A 87 -11.98 15.71 -9.40
N GLN A 88 -10.82 16.29 -9.07
CA GLN A 88 -10.56 17.72 -9.19
C GLN A 88 -10.65 18.20 -10.64
N ASP A 89 -10.04 17.48 -11.60
CA ASP A 89 -10.14 17.81 -13.02
C ASP A 89 -11.61 17.83 -13.49
N ARG A 90 -12.47 16.98 -12.89
CA ARG A 90 -13.92 16.97 -13.15
C ARG A 90 -14.64 18.14 -12.46
N GLU A 91 -14.37 18.38 -11.19
CA GLU A 91 -15.02 19.41 -10.35
C GLU A 91 -14.77 20.82 -10.90
N PHE A 92 -13.54 21.07 -11.37
CA PHE A 92 -13.15 22.37 -11.97
C PHE A 92 -13.42 22.48 -13.48
N GLY A 93 -13.96 21.44 -14.11
CA GLY A 93 -14.33 21.46 -15.52
C GLY A 93 -13.20 21.11 -16.50
N TYR A 94 -11.94 21.01 -16.05
CA TYR A 94 -10.79 20.66 -16.90
C TYR A 94 -10.92 19.29 -17.58
N LEU A 95 -11.68 18.37 -16.96
CA LEU A 95 -11.90 17.05 -17.55
C LEU A 95 -12.61 17.14 -18.90
N ARG A 96 -13.49 18.15 -19.11
CA ARG A 96 -14.20 18.36 -20.38
C ARG A 96 -13.22 18.74 -21.49
N GLU A 97 -12.24 19.58 -21.22
CA GLU A 97 -11.20 19.96 -22.18
C GLU A 97 -10.34 18.77 -22.60
N ILE A 98 -9.99 17.88 -21.63
CA ILE A 98 -9.24 16.65 -21.89
C ILE A 98 -10.09 15.68 -22.76
N LEU A 99 -11.40 15.62 -22.54
CA LEU A 99 -12.31 14.71 -23.27
C LEU A 99 -12.65 15.19 -24.69
N VAL A 100 -12.49 16.46 -24.99
CA VAL A 100 -12.65 17.02 -26.37
C VAL A 100 -11.42 16.73 -27.22
N SER A 101 -10.26 16.46 -26.61
CA SER A 101 -9.06 16.06 -27.34
C SER A 101 -9.23 14.66 -27.94
N PRO A 102 -8.57 14.34 -29.10
CA PRO A 102 -8.69 13.04 -29.77
C PRO A 102 -8.00 11.90 -29.04
N VAL A 103 -8.00 11.93 -27.70
CA VAL A 103 -7.32 10.93 -26.84
C VAL A 103 -8.32 9.86 -26.42
N LYS A 104 -7.91 8.59 -26.52
CA LYS A 104 -8.73 7.48 -26.05
C LYS A 104 -8.91 7.55 -24.50
N ARG A 105 -10.14 7.42 -24.03
CA ARG A 105 -10.45 7.45 -22.60
C ARG A 105 -9.69 6.39 -21.78
N SER A 106 -9.41 5.22 -22.40
CA SER A 106 -8.56 4.19 -21.81
C SER A 106 -7.11 4.65 -21.63
N SER A 107 -6.55 5.43 -22.56
CA SER A 107 -5.21 6.01 -22.45
C SER A 107 -5.11 6.98 -21.29
N ILE A 108 -6.18 7.77 -21.06
CA ILE A 108 -6.25 8.69 -19.91
C ILE A 108 -6.26 7.89 -18.61
N ALA A 109 -7.10 6.87 -18.51
CA ALA A 109 -7.20 6.02 -17.32
C ALA A 109 -5.86 5.34 -16.99
N ILE A 110 -5.21 4.72 -17.97
CA ILE A 110 -3.93 4.05 -17.81
C ILE A 110 -2.83 5.05 -17.43
N GLY A 111 -2.75 6.21 -18.10
CA GLY A 111 -1.78 7.25 -17.78
C GLY A 111 -1.89 7.74 -16.33
N LYS A 112 -3.13 7.93 -15.86
CA LYS A 112 -3.41 8.33 -14.47
C LYS A 112 -3.00 7.26 -13.45
N VAL A 113 -3.31 5.98 -13.71
CA VAL A 113 -2.92 4.87 -12.85
C VAL A 113 -1.40 4.73 -12.82
N LEU A 114 -0.71 4.80 -13.96
CA LEU A 114 0.75 4.74 -14.00
C LEU A 114 1.41 5.91 -13.28
N GLY A 115 0.87 7.12 -13.40
CA GLY A 115 1.33 8.28 -12.66
C GLY A 115 1.23 8.07 -11.15
N GLY A 116 0.06 7.65 -10.67
CA GLY A 116 -0.16 7.33 -9.26
C GLY A 116 0.74 6.19 -8.75
N THR A 117 0.89 5.14 -9.56
CA THR A 117 1.78 4.01 -9.27
C THR A 117 3.22 4.47 -9.07
N THR A 118 3.76 5.25 -10.01
CA THR A 118 5.14 5.74 -9.95
C THR A 118 5.36 6.61 -8.72
N ILE A 119 4.44 7.54 -8.43
CA ILE A 119 4.50 8.41 -7.25
C ILE A 119 4.49 7.58 -5.96
N ALA A 120 3.61 6.58 -5.87
CA ALA A 120 3.52 5.72 -4.69
C ALA A 120 4.78 4.87 -4.48
N VAL A 121 5.38 4.34 -5.55
CA VAL A 121 6.66 3.62 -5.47
C VAL A 121 7.77 4.55 -5.02
N ILE A 122 7.87 5.76 -5.57
CA ILE A 122 8.87 6.75 -5.14
C ILE A 122 8.71 7.07 -3.65
N GLN A 123 7.49 7.33 -3.19
CA GLN A 123 7.24 7.61 -1.78
C GLN A 123 7.55 6.40 -0.87
N GLY A 124 7.18 5.20 -1.27
CA GLY A 124 7.54 4.00 -0.54
C GLY A 124 9.06 3.79 -0.46
N LEU A 125 9.80 4.08 -1.55
CA LEU A 125 11.26 4.03 -1.57
C LEU A 125 11.88 5.11 -0.67
N LEU A 126 11.30 6.30 -0.60
CA LEU A 126 11.79 7.35 0.29
C LEU A 126 11.68 6.97 1.78
N MET A 127 10.79 6.03 2.15
CA MET A 127 10.74 5.50 3.53
C MET A 127 12.02 4.77 3.93
N PHE A 128 12.86 4.31 2.97
CA PHE A 128 14.14 3.68 3.27
C PHE A 128 15.17 4.63 3.90
N VAL A 129 14.94 5.94 3.86
CA VAL A 129 15.72 6.92 4.62
C VAL A 129 15.72 6.61 6.13
N PHE A 130 14.66 5.96 6.63
CA PHE A 130 14.53 5.58 8.04
C PHE A 130 15.22 4.27 8.41
N VAL A 131 15.61 3.46 7.44
CA VAL A 131 16.25 2.14 7.66
C VAL A 131 17.47 2.18 8.56
N PRO A 132 18.42 3.14 8.42
CA PRO A 132 19.58 3.21 9.31
C PRO A 132 19.20 3.40 10.79
N PHE A 133 18.10 4.13 11.07
CA PHE A 133 17.61 4.39 12.42
C PHE A 133 16.93 3.17 13.05
N ILE A 134 16.36 2.28 12.21
CA ILE A 134 15.64 1.07 12.64
C ILE A 134 16.62 -0.11 12.82
N GLY A 135 17.82 -0.01 12.25
CA GLY A 135 18.80 -1.08 12.28
C GLY A 135 18.43 -2.31 11.44
N LEU A 136 17.66 -2.10 10.38
CA LEU A 136 17.41 -3.11 9.35
C LEU A 136 18.57 -3.14 8.36
N LYS A 137 18.96 -4.36 7.93
CA LYS A 137 19.96 -4.53 6.87
C LYS A 137 19.24 -4.75 5.54
N ILE A 138 19.30 -3.76 4.67
CA ILE A 138 18.71 -3.86 3.35
C ILE A 138 19.80 -4.20 2.34
N ASN A 139 19.66 -5.35 1.73
CA ASN A 139 20.54 -5.84 0.68
C ASN A 139 19.98 -5.52 -0.71
N LEU A 140 20.84 -5.49 -1.73
CA LEU A 140 20.41 -5.31 -3.12
C LEU A 140 19.38 -6.37 -3.55
N SER A 141 19.49 -7.60 -3.07
CA SER A 141 18.53 -8.67 -3.34
C SER A 141 17.11 -8.33 -2.84
N ILE A 142 16.99 -7.69 -1.68
CA ILE A 142 15.71 -7.22 -1.14
C ILE A 142 15.13 -6.16 -2.05
N MET A 143 15.92 -5.19 -2.50
CA MET A 143 15.46 -4.10 -3.37
C MET A 143 14.98 -4.62 -4.73
N ILE A 144 15.70 -5.58 -5.33
CA ILE A 144 15.31 -6.20 -6.62
C ILE A 144 13.95 -6.89 -6.53
N LYS A 145 13.61 -7.50 -5.39
CA LYS A 145 12.31 -8.16 -5.17
C LYS A 145 11.23 -7.15 -4.78
N LEU A 146 11.59 -6.15 -3.99
CA LEU A 146 10.65 -5.21 -3.40
C LEU A 146 10.12 -4.18 -4.41
N ILE A 147 10.97 -3.65 -5.29
CA ILE A 147 10.55 -2.63 -6.28
C ILE A 147 9.44 -3.15 -7.21
N PRO A 148 9.56 -4.35 -7.82
CA PRO A 148 8.46 -4.93 -8.59
C PRO A 148 7.20 -5.20 -7.75
N ALA A 149 7.37 -5.67 -6.52
CA ALA A 149 6.27 -5.90 -5.60
C ALA A 149 5.53 -4.58 -5.28
N MET A 150 6.27 -3.52 -4.96
CA MET A 150 5.71 -2.18 -4.73
C MET A 150 4.99 -1.65 -5.97
N PHE A 151 5.56 -1.85 -7.16
CA PHE A 151 4.93 -1.43 -8.42
C PHE A 151 3.59 -2.14 -8.63
N LEU A 152 3.55 -3.47 -8.45
CA LEU A 152 2.35 -4.28 -8.57
C LEU A 152 1.25 -3.82 -7.60
N VAL A 153 1.61 -3.66 -6.33
CA VAL A 153 0.71 -3.20 -5.27
C VAL A 153 0.20 -1.79 -5.57
N ALA A 154 1.09 -0.86 -5.89
CA ALA A 154 0.74 0.51 -6.20
C ALA A 154 -0.17 0.61 -7.43
N PHE A 155 0.07 -0.21 -8.46
CA PHE A 155 -0.78 -0.29 -9.65
C PHE A 155 -2.20 -0.76 -9.30
N THR A 156 -2.32 -1.81 -8.50
CA THR A 156 -3.62 -2.33 -8.04
C THR A 156 -4.39 -1.29 -7.23
N LEU A 157 -3.72 -0.67 -6.27
CA LEU A 157 -4.33 0.32 -5.38
C LEU A 157 -4.68 1.63 -6.11
N SER A 158 -3.84 2.07 -7.06
CA SER A 158 -4.17 3.22 -7.93
C SER A 158 -5.36 2.93 -8.84
N SER A 159 -5.53 1.67 -9.28
CA SER A 159 -6.69 1.24 -10.06
C SER A 159 -7.99 1.29 -9.22
N ILE A 160 -7.93 0.89 -7.94
CA ILE A 160 -9.04 1.05 -6.99
C ILE A 160 -9.35 2.54 -6.81
N GLY A 161 -8.33 3.36 -6.59
CA GLY A 161 -8.48 4.82 -6.48
C GLY A 161 -9.17 5.44 -7.69
N LEU A 162 -8.76 5.06 -8.91
CA LEU A 162 -9.38 5.53 -10.14
C LEU A 162 -10.84 5.07 -10.29
N LEU A 163 -11.15 3.83 -9.89
CA LEU A 163 -12.53 3.31 -9.90
C LEU A 163 -13.42 4.14 -8.97
N LEU A 164 -12.96 4.46 -7.77
CA LEU A 164 -13.66 5.36 -6.84
C LEU A 164 -13.81 6.76 -7.42
N ALA A 165 -12.74 7.34 -7.96
CA ALA A 165 -12.74 8.67 -8.56
C ALA A 165 -13.70 8.76 -9.77
N SER A 166 -13.80 7.69 -10.56
CA SER A 166 -14.75 7.64 -11.68
C SER A 166 -16.22 7.66 -11.24
N SER A 167 -16.49 7.29 -9.98
CA SER A 167 -17.83 7.21 -9.40
C SER A 167 -18.30 8.48 -8.71
N LEU A 168 -17.37 9.36 -8.34
CA LEU A 168 -17.60 10.50 -7.46
C LEU A 168 -17.45 11.82 -8.20
N LYS A 169 -18.29 12.79 -7.84
CA LYS A 169 -18.36 14.10 -8.53
C LYS A 169 -17.59 15.19 -7.80
N THR A 170 -17.38 15.06 -6.50
CA THR A 170 -16.77 16.08 -5.65
C THR A 170 -15.54 15.55 -4.91
N SER A 171 -14.54 16.40 -4.74
CA SER A 171 -13.32 16.10 -3.99
C SER A 171 -13.60 15.77 -2.52
N ALA A 172 -14.56 16.46 -1.90
CA ALA A 172 -14.99 16.18 -0.54
C ALA A 172 -15.62 14.78 -0.41
N GLY A 173 -16.50 14.40 -1.33
CA GLY A 173 -17.12 13.07 -1.35
C GLY A 173 -16.09 11.96 -1.55
N PHE A 174 -15.10 12.19 -2.43
CA PHE A 174 -14.00 11.25 -2.62
C PHE A 174 -13.19 11.05 -1.34
N GLN A 175 -12.76 12.15 -0.70
CA GLN A 175 -11.99 12.08 0.54
C GLN A 175 -12.76 11.36 1.66
N MET A 176 -14.06 11.64 1.82
CA MET A 176 -14.90 10.98 2.82
C MET A 176 -14.96 9.46 2.61
N ILE A 177 -15.22 9.00 1.39
CA ILE A 177 -15.30 7.56 1.09
C ILE A 177 -13.93 6.89 1.27
N VAL A 178 -12.87 7.53 0.78
CA VAL A 178 -11.50 7.01 0.95
C VAL A 178 -11.14 6.91 2.42
N GLN A 179 -11.49 7.91 3.25
CA GLN A 179 -11.22 7.89 4.69
C GLN A 179 -11.92 6.72 5.38
N ILE A 180 -13.19 6.45 5.04
CA ILE A 180 -13.95 5.31 5.57
C ILE A 180 -13.31 3.98 5.15
N LEU A 181 -12.76 3.91 3.94
CA LEU A 181 -12.14 2.70 3.40
C LEU A 181 -10.74 2.43 3.96
N ILE A 182 -9.95 3.50 4.18
CA ILE A 182 -8.55 3.40 4.64
C ILE A 182 -8.46 2.66 5.97
N PHE A 183 -9.27 3.03 6.97
CA PHE A 183 -9.16 2.46 8.31
C PHE A 183 -9.36 0.93 8.31
N PRO A 184 -10.48 0.37 7.84
CA PRO A 184 -10.67 -1.07 7.83
C PRO A 184 -9.61 -1.80 7.01
N MET A 185 -9.28 -1.31 5.80
CA MET A 185 -8.29 -1.97 4.97
C MET A 185 -6.92 -2.01 5.62
N LEU A 186 -6.49 -0.91 6.26
CA LEU A 186 -5.17 -0.81 6.86
C LEU A 186 -5.05 -1.65 8.14
N PHE A 187 -6.06 -1.59 9.03
CA PHE A 187 -6.04 -2.35 10.28
C PHE A 187 -6.14 -3.86 10.03
N LEU A 188 -6.95 -4.28 9.06
CA LEU A 188 -7.09 -5.69 8.68
C LEU A 188 -5.97 -6.19 7.76
N SER A 189 -5.05 -5.32 7.34
CA SER A 189 -3.93 -5.72 6.47
C SER A 189 -2.78 -6.41 7.21
N GLY A 190 -2.81 -6.42 8.55
CA GLY A 190 -1.66 -6.88 9.33
C GLY A 190 -0.49 -5.91 9.41
N ALA A 191 -0.64 -4.65 8.95
CA ALA A 191 0.43 -3.65 8.97
C ALA A 191 0.94 -3.36 10.39
N PHE A 192 0.02 -3.27 11.36
CA PHE A 192 0.34 -2.88 12.73
C PHE A 192 0.37 -4.04 13.71
N PHE A 193 -0.44 -5.07 13.52
CA PHE A 193 -0.50 -6.25 14.41
C PHE A 193 -0.47 -7.53 13.59
N PRO A 194 0.00 -8.65 14.18
CA PRO A 194 -0.16 -9.96 13.59
C PRO A 194 -1.66 -10.29 13.43
N ILE A 195 -2.07 -10.77 12.26
CA ILE A 195 -3.47 -11.15 11.96
C ILE A 195 -3.72 -12.63 12.31
N THR A 196 -3.38 -13.02 13.53
CA THR A 196 -3.58 -14.38 14.05
C THR A 196 -4.68 -14.41 15.10
N GLY A 197 -5.49 -15.47 15.11
CA GLY A 197 -6.55 -15.65 16.12
C GLY A 197 -7.76 -14.72 15.96
N LEU A 198 -8.00 -14.19 14.77
CA LEU A 198 -9.14 -13.32 14.49
C LEU A 198 -10.47 -14.08 14.44
N PRO A 199 -11.60 -13.46 14.81
CA PRO A 199 -12.93 -14.03 14.60
C PRO A 199 -13.22 -14.31 13.12
N ALA A 200 -14.10 -15.26 12.83
CA ALA A 200 -14.39 -15.70 11.46
C ALA A 200 -14.80 -14.57 10.50
N TRP A 201 -15.60 -13.61 10.95
CA TRP A 201 -16.00 -12.46 10.13
C TRP A 201 -14.84 -11.52 9.77
N MET A 202 -13.87 -11.34 10.70
CA MET A 202 -12.66 -10.56 10.41
C MET A 202 -11.74 -11.32 9.45
N ASN A 203 -11.59 -12.63 9.62
CA ASN A 203 -10.82 -13.46 8.69
C ASN A 203 -11.37 -13.39 7.27
N PHE A 204 -12.69 -13.35 7.11
CA PHE A 204 -13.30 -13.14 5.80
C PHE A 204 -12.86 -11.81 5.16
N LEU A 205 -12.92 -10.71 5.93
CA LEU A 205 -12.47 -9.39 5.46
C LEU A 205 -10.98 -9.34 5.15
N VAL A 206 -10.15 -9.98 5.97
CA VAL A 206 -8.70 -10.13 5.74
C VAL A 206 -8.44 -10.85 4.41
N THR A 207 -9.18 -11.92 4.14
CA THR A 207 -9.00 -12.75 2.94
C THR A 207 -9.33 -12.01 1.63
N ILE A 208 -10.33 -11.12 1.64
CA ILE A 208 -10.70 -10.35 0.44
C ILE A 208 -9.93 -9.04 0.29
N ASN A 209 -9.20 -8.62 1.31
CA ASN A 209 -8.48 -7.35 1.32
C ASN A 209 -7.15 -7.45 0.55
N PRO A 210 -7.00 -6.81 -0.61
CA PRO A 210 -5.76 -6.87 -1.38
C PRO A 210 -4.55 -6.26 -0.63
N LEU A 211 -4.80 -5.34 0.31
CA LEU A 211 -3.74 -4.75 1.11
C LEU A 211 -3.11 -5.76 2.09
N THR A 212 -3.85 -6.76 2.54
CA THR A 212 -3.34 -7.83 3.41
C THR A 212 -2.21 -8.60 2.71
N TYR A 213 -2.44 -9.05 1.50
CA TYR A 213 -1.42 -9.75 0.70
C TYR A 213 -0.24 -8.85 0.36
N SER A 214 -0.52 -7.57 0.12
CA SER A 214 0.52 -6.57 -0.16
C SER A 214 1.47 -6.36 1.02
N VAL A 215 0.91 -6.21 2.21
CA VAL A 215 1.68 -6.01 3.44
C VAL A 215 2.44 -7.28 3.83
N ASP A 216 1.81 -8.45 3.70
CA ASP A 216 2.46 -9.73 4.00
C ASP A 216 3.62 -10.00 3.04
N MET A 217 3.45 -9.73 1.74
CA MET A 217 4.51 -9.79 0.74
C MET A 217 5.69 -8.85 1.08
N PHE A 218 5.41 -7.60 1.48
CA PHE A 218 6.47 -6.67 1.89
C PHE A 218 7.20 -7.14 3.14
N LYS A 219 6.48 -7.67 4.13
CA LYS A 219 7.08 -8.26 5.33
C LYS A 219 7.98 -9.44 5.00
N LYS A 220 7.50 -10.38 4.19
CA LYS A 220 8.27 -11.55 3.77
C LYS A 220 9.55 -11.17 3.04
N ILE A 221 9.50 -10.14 2.18
CA ILE A 221 10.67 -9.67 1.41
C ILE A 221 11.64 -8.90 2.32
N ILE A 222 11.17 -7.90 3.09
CA ILE A 222 12.03 -7.01 3.87
C ILE A 222 12.65 -7.72 5.07
N LEU A 223 11.87 -8.57 5.74
CA LEU A 223 12.34 -9.32 6.90
C LEU A 223 13.05 -10.62 6.53
N GLU A 224 13.19 -10.93 5.24
CA GLU A 224 13.73 -12.18 4.74
C GLU A 224 13.13 -13.39 5.49
N ALA A 225 11.79 -13.50 5.46
CA ALA A 225 11.03 -14.46 6.25
C ALA A 225 11.56 -15.91 6.17
N ASP A 226 12.20 -16.28 5.05
CA ASP A 226 12.78 -17.61 4.84
C ASP A 226 13.97 -17.88 5.77
N LYS A 227 14.62 -16.83 6.29
CA LYS A 227 15.78 -16.92 7.19
C LYS A 227 15.41 -16.80 8.67
N LEU A 228 14.15 -16.51 8.99
CA LEU A 228 13.67 -16.36 10.37
C LEU A 228 13.38 -17.72 11.01
N ASP A 229 13.60 -17.77 12.34
CA ASP A 229 13.17 -18.89 13.16
C ASP A 229 11.65 -19.15 12.98
N PRO A 230 11.19 -20.41 12.85
CA PRO A 230 9.78 -20.74 12.68
C PRO A 230 8.87 -20.18 13.77
N LEU A 231 9.32 -20.14 15.03
CA LEU A 231 8.55 -19.55 16.14
C LEU A 231 8.40 -18.03 15.99
N LEU A 232 9.49 -17.36 15.60
CA LEU A 232 9.46 -15.92 15.36
C LEU A 232 8.59 -15.57 14.15
N ARG A 233 8.66 -16.37 13.09
CA ARG A 233 7.83 -16.23 11.89
C ARG A 233 6.32 -16.37 12.22
N GLN A 234 5.99 -17.32 13.09
CA GLN A 234 4.60 -17.49 13.57
C GLN A 234 4.17 -16.33 14.46
N ALA A 235 5.02 -15.89 15.38
CA ALA A 235 4.73 -14.76 16.26
C ALA A 235 4.54 -13.45 15.48
N MET A 236 5.28 -13.25 14.39
CA MET A 236 5.13 -12.11 13.48
C MET A 236 3.92 -12.26 12.54
N GLY A 237 3.19 -13.36 12.55
CA GLY A 237 2.05 -13.59 11.67
C GLY A 237 2.42 -13.64 10.18
N LEU A 238 3.65 -14.06 9.85
CA LEU A 238 4.15 -14.17 8.47
C LEU A 238 3.67 -15.44 7.75
N ASN A 239 2.86 -16.24 8.41
CA ASN A 239 2.24 -17.45 7.88
C ASN A 239 0.77 -17.18 7.54
N LEU A 240 0.52 -16.24 6.61
CA LEU A 240 -0.83 -16.02 6.13
C LEU A 240 -1.39 -17.33 5.56
N THR A 241 -2.47 -17.83 6.15
CA THR A 241 -3.17 -19.02 5.70
C THR A 241 -4.53 -18.66 5.14
N VAL A 242 -4.79 -19.04 3.90
CA VAL A 242 -6.08 -18.85 3.25
C VAL A 242 -6.62 -20.23 2.89
N LEU A 243 -7.83 -20.53 3.34
CA LEU A 243 -8.46 -21.85 3.13
C LEU A 243 -7.60 -23.05 3.61
N GLY A 244 -6.82 -22.86 4.69
CA GLY A 244 -5.96 -23.91 5.26
C GLY A 244 -4.60 -24.08 4.57
N HIS A 245 -4.28 -23.30 3.52
CA HIS A 245 -3.02 -23.35 2.81
C HIS A 245 -2.18 -22.12 3.11
N GLN A 246 -0.87 -22.30 3.33
CA GLN A 246 0.05 -21.19 3.47
C GLN A 246 0.22 -20.47 2.14
N VAL A 247 0.08 -19.15 2.15
CA VAL A 247 0.21 -18.33 0.94
C VAL A 247 1.68 -17.98 0.72
N THR A 248 2.20 -18.30 -0.45
CA THR A 248 3.56 -17.94 -0.87
C THR A 248 3.57 -16.54 -1.47
N ILE A 249 4.76 -15.90 -1.52
CA ILE A 249 4.93 -14.57 -2.17
C ILE A 249 4.38 -14.58 -3.61
N PHE A 250 4.55 -15.69 -4.34
CA PHE A 250 4.04 -15.81 -5.69
C PHE A 250 2.50 -15.78 -5.74
N ASN A 251 1.84 -16.50 -4.83
CA ASN A 251 0.37 -16.52 -4.75
C ASN A 251 -0.18 -15.15 -4.34
N GLU A 252 0.50 -14.44 -3.44
CA GLU A 252 0.16 -13.06 -3.06
C GLU A 252 0.27 -12.12 -4.25
N ALA A 253 1.38 -12.17 -4.97
CA ALA A 253 1.59 -11.37 -6.17
C ALA A 253 0.54 -11.67 -7.25
N LEU A 254 0.21 -12.94 -7.45
CA LEU A 254 -0.83 -13.35 -8.41
C LEU A 254 -2.22 -12.82 -8.00
N PHE A 255 -2.59 -12.93 -6.73
CA PHE A 255 -3.86 -12.38 -6.23
C PHE A 255 -3.94 -10.87 -6.43
N VAL A 256 -2.89 -10.13 -6.04
CA VAL A 256 -2.82 -8.67 -6.21
C VAL A 256 -2.88 -8.30 -7.69
N LEU A 257 -2.21 -9.05 -8.58
CA LEU A 257 -2.26 -8.84 -10.03
C LEU A 257 -3.68 -9.02 -10.59
N ILE A 258 -4.34 -10.10 -10.22
CA ILE A 258 -5.73 -10.38 -10.66
C ILE A 258 -6.65 -9.24 -10.20
N CYS A 259 -6.56 -8.83 -8.93
CA CYS A 259 -7.29 -7.68 -8.43
C CYS A 259 -6.98 -6.41 -9.24
N GLY A 260 -5.71 -6.15 -9.54
CA GLY A 260 -5.29 -5.00 -10.34
C GLY A 260 -5.91 -4.99 -11.74
N ILE A 261 -5.91 -6.12 -12.43
CA ILE A 261 -6.52 -6.28 -13.76
C ILE A 261 -8.04 -6.05 -13.69
N ILE A 262 -8.70 -6.61 -12.69
CA ILE A 262 -10.15 -6.42 -12.50
C ILE A 262 -10.46 -4.94 -12.25
N PHE A 263 -9.77 -4.31 -11.31
CA PHE A 263 -10.04 -2.93 -10.95
C PHE A 263 -9.70 -1.93 -12.05
N ILE A 264 -8.59 -2.10 -12.80
CA ILE A 264 -8.28 -1.21 -13.92
C ILE A 264 -9.30 -1.37 -15.06
N THR A 265 -9.77 -2.58 -15.31
CA THR A 265 -10.79 -2.84 -16.33
C THR A 265 -12.10 -2.17 -15.95
N LEU A 266 -12.57 -2.37 -14.71
CA LEU A 266 -13.79 -1.72 -14.21
C LEU A 266 -13.66 -0.20 -14.18
N ALA A 267 -12.52 0.32 -13.75
CA ALA A 267 -12.24 1.75 -13.74
C ALA A 267 -12.28 2.35 -15.16
N THR A 268 -11.66 1.69 -16.13
CA THR A 268 -11.63 2.12 -17.52
C THR A 268 -13.03 2.12 -18.14
N ILE A 269 -13.82 1.06 -17.92
CA ILE A 269 -15.21 0.97 -18.41
C ILE A 269 -16.05 2.10 -17.80
N LYS A 270 -15.95 2.29 -16.48
CA LYS A 270 -16.73 3.31 -15.78
C LYS A 270 -16.31 4.73 -16.19
N PHE A 271 -15.00 4.98 -16.30
CA PHE A 271 -14.44 6.24 -16.77
C PHE A 271 -14.90 6.56 -18.21
N SER A 272 -15.00 5.54 -19.07
CA SER A 272 -15.47 5.74 -20.44
C SER A 272 -16.98 6.05 -20.54
N ARG A 273 -17.77 5.62 -19.58
CA ARG A 273 -19.24 5.86 -19.52
C ARG A 273 -19.64 7.10 -18.71
N SER A 274 -18.72 7.63 -17.92
CA SER A 274 -18.97 8.83 -17.11
C SER A 274 -18.87 10.06 -18.00
N ASN A 275 -20.03 10.67 -18.30
CA ASN A 275 -20.14 11.97 -18.97
C ASN A 275 -19.89 13.10 -17.99
#